data_f837a11732112ecb454907d9d64e4bce
#
_entry.id   f837a11732112ecb454907d9d64e4bce
#
_cell.length_a   1.000
_cell.length_b   1.000
_cell.length_c   1.000
_cell.angle_alpha   90.00
_cell.angle_beta   90.00
_cell.angle_gamma   90.00
#
_symmetry.space_group_name_H-M   'P 1'
#
loop_
_entity.id
_entity.type
_entity.pdbx_description
1 polymer ?
#
loop_
_entity_poly.entity_id
_entity_poly.type
_entity_poly.pdbx_seq_one_letter_code
_entity_poly.pdbx_strand_id
1 'polypeptide(L)'
;AASDVYKRQKQTRAKLHAHLAPHAPEKPIPAGRPVRLLVKWCFPAEGRKNGSWRTAKPDTDNLEKALKDEMTRLHFWADDAQVCSEIVEKFWSDPCGVFVRVEEL
;
A
#
# COMPACT_ATOMS: atom_id res chain seq x y z
N ALA A 1 20.72 -8.58 11.23
CA ALA A 1 21.81 -8.04 10.41
C ALA A 1 21.25 -7.15 9.29
N ALA A 2 22.06 -6.21 8.82
CA ALA A 2 21.68 -5.27 7.77
C ALA A 2 21.23 -5.98 6.47
N SER A 3 21.88 -7.11 6.14
CA SER A 3 21.52 -7.92 4.96
C SER A 3 20.12 -8.51 5.05
N ASP A 4 19.65 -8.88 6.24
CA ASP A 4 18.31 -9.44 6.44
C ASP A 4 17.24 -8.36 6.28
N VAL A 5 17.50 -7.15 6.79
CA VAL A 5 16.61 -6.00 6.61
C VAL A 5 16.49 -5.66 5.13
N TYR A 6 17.59 -5.64 4.40
CA TYR A 6 17.61 -5.37 2.96
C TYR A 6 16.81 -6.42 2.18
N LYS A 7 16.99 -7.71 2.50
CA LYS A 7 16.25 -8.80 1.86
C LYS A 7 14.75 -8.70 2.11
N ARG A 8 14.33 -8.36 3.33
CA ARG A 8 12.91 -8.17 3.67
C ARG A 8 12.30 -7.02 2.88
N GLN A 9 13.01 -5.90 2.78
CA GLN A 9 12.55 -4.75 1.98
C GLN A 9 12.38 -5.11 0.51
N LYS A 10 13.32 -5.87 -0.04
CA LYS A 10 13.28 -6.34 -1.42
C LYS A 10 12.09 -7.27 -1.67
N GLN A 11 11.84 -8.20 -0.74
CA GLN A 11 10.70 -9.13 -0.82
C GLN A 11 9.38 -8.40 -0.73
N THR A 12 9.25 -7.42 0.17
CA THR A 12 8.04 -6.60 0.31
C THR A 12 7.77 -5.82 -0.97
N ARG A 13 8.78 -5.22 -1.56
CA ARG A 13 8.67 -4.50 -2.83
C ARG A 13 8.20 -5.43 -3.95
N ALA A 14 8.78 -6.62 -4.06
CA ALA A 14 8.42 -7.61 -5.08
C ALA A 14 6.96 -8.04 -4.95
N LYS A 15 6.49 -8.27 -3.73
CA LYS A 15 5.09 -8.64 -3.44
C LYS A 15 4.14 -7.50 -3.81
N LEU A 16 4.46 -6.27 -3.43
CA LEU A 16 3.65 -5.10 -3.78
C LEU A 16 3.59 -4.92 -5.29
N HIS A 17 4.72 -5.05 -5.98
CA HIS A 17 4.77 -4.98 -7.44
C HIS A 17 3.84 -6.02 -8.07
N ALA A 18 3.94 -7.27 -7.63
CA ALA A 18 3.11 -8.36 -8.16
C ALA A 18 1.61 -8.11 -7.97
N HIS A 19 1.21 -7.53 -6.85
CA HIS A 19 -0.20 -7.20 -6.58
C HIS A 19 -0.69 -5.98 -7.35
N LEU A 20 0.14 -4.97 -7.51
CA LEU A 20 -0.25 -3.69 -8.09
C LEU A 20 -0.14 -3.64 -9.60
N ALA A 21 0.87 -4.30 -10.18
CA ALA A 21 1.16 -4.21 -11.61
C ALA A 21 -0.03 -4.57 -12.51
N PRO A 22 -0.83 -5.62 -12.22
CA PRO A 22 -1.99 -5.94 -13.05
C PRO A 22 -3.07 -4.86 -13.07
N HIS A 23 -3.07 -3.97 -12.09
CA HIS A 23 -4.07 -2.90 -11.94
C HIS A 23 -3.54 -1.54 -12.34
N ALA A 24 -2.29 -1.45 -12.79
CA ALA A 24 -1.69 -0.20 -13.21
C ALA A 24 -2.48 0.40 -14.38
N PRO A 25 -2.83 1.69 -14.34
CA PRO A 25 -3.60 2.32 -15.43
C PRO A 25 -2.72 2.46 -16.68
N GLU A 26 -3.36 2.48 -17.86
CA GLU A 26 -2.67 2.73 -19.11
C GLU A 26 -2.03 4.12 -19.13
N LYS A 27 -2.71 5.08 -18.52
CA LYS A 27 -2.22 6.46 -18.40
C LYS A 27 -2.23 6.86 -16.93
N PRO A 28 -1.13 7.39 -16.42
CA PRO A 28 -1.10 7.88 -15.04
C PRO A 28 -2.06 9.05 -14.85
N ILE A 29 -2.52 9.26 -13.62
CA ILE A 29 -3.25 10.48 -13.27
C ILE A 29 -2.31 11.65 -13.58
N PRO A 30 -2.74 12.63 -14.41
CA PRO A 30 -1.84 13.70 -14.85
C PRO A 30 -1.24 14.51 -13.71
N ALA A 31 -0.03 15.00 -13.91
CA ALA A 31 0.65 15.86 -12.95
C ALA A 31 -0.23 17.03 -12.52
N GLY A 32 -0.18 17.37 -11.24
CA GLY A 32 -0.95 18.47 -10.67
C GLY A 32 -2.39 18.13 -10.28
N ARG A 33 -2.89 16.96 -10.62
CA ARG A 33 -4.23 16.53 -10.23
C ARG A 33 -4.18 15.94 -8.82
N PRO A 34 -5.05 16.39 -7.90
CA PRO A 34 -5.08 15.84 -6.53
C PRO A 34 -5.66 14.43 -6.50
N VAL A 35 -5.10 13.59 -5.64
CA VAL A 35 -5.45 12.18 -5.49
C VAL A 35 -5.82 11.88 -4.05
N ARG A 36 -6.88 11.09 -3.86
CA ARG A 36 -7.19 10.46 -2.58
C ARG A 36 -6.82 8.99 -2.64
N LEU A 37 -6.10 8.53 -1.64
CA LEU A 37 -5.68 7.14 -1.51
C LEU A 37 -6.29 6.53 -0.25
N LEU A 38 -7.09 5.47 -0.43
CA LEU A 38 -7.62 4.66 0.66
C LEU A 38 -6.97 3.30 0.63
N VAL A 39 -6.35 2.89 1.74
CA VAL A 39 -5.66 1.60 1.84
C VAL A 39 -6.07 0.87 3.10
N LYS A 40 -6.43 -0.40 2.94
CA LYS A 40 -6.70 -1.31 4.07
C LYS A 40 -5.70 -2.46 4.00
N TRP A 41 -4.85 -2.55 5.01
CA TRP A 41 -3.88 -3.61 5.17
C TRP A 41 -4.48 -4.72 6.03
N CYS A 42 -4.78 -5.86 5.42
CA CYS A 42 -5.39 -6.99 6.10
C CYS A 42 -4.34 -8.06 6.34
N PHE A 43 -3.97 -8.26 7.59
CA PHE A 43 -3.02 -9.28 8.01
C PHE A 43 -3.75 -10.53 8.49
N PRO A 44 -3.17 -11.74 8.30
CA PRO A 44 -3.82 -12.97 8.74
C PRO A 44 -4.26 -12.90 10.20
N ALA A 45 -5.50 -13.25 10.45
CA ALA A 45 -6.12 -13.08 11.78
C ALA A 45 -5.46 -13.91 12.88
N GLU A 46 -5.01 -15.14 12.55
CA GLU A 46 -4.29 -16.04 13.48
C GLU A 46 -5.05 -16.23 14.81
N GLY A 47 -6.34 -16.52 14.71
CA GLY A 47 -7.21 -16.72 15.87
C GLY A 47 -7.82 -15.46 16.47
N ARG A 48 -7.45 -14.29 15.99
CA ARG A 48 -8.04 -13.02 16.42
C ARG A 48 -9.37 -12.79 15.71
N LYS A 49 -10.19 -11.91 16.26
CA LYS A 49 -11.47 -11.56 15.63
C LYS A 49 -11.24 -10.95 14.26
N ASN A 50 -11.90 -11.54 13.25
CA ASN A 50 -11.82 -11.04 11.88
C ASN A 50 -12.36 -9.60 11.80
N GLY A 51 -11.56 -8.71 11.20
CA GLY A 51 -11.89 -7.30 11.08
C GLY A 51 -11.52 -6.45 12.29
N SER A 52 -10.85 -7.03 13.30
CA SER A 52 -10.36 -6.24 14.43
C SER A 52 -9.11 -5.44 14.07
N TRP A 53 -8.91 -4.31 14.77
CA TRP A 53 -7.77 -3.44 14.53
C TRP A 53 -6.45 -4.11 14.89
N ARG A 54 -5.50 -4.06 13.96
CA ARG A 54 -4.14 -4.53 14.26
C ARG A 54 -3.33 -3.40 14.89
N THR A 55 -2.93 -3.58 16.14
CA THR A 55 -2.14 -2.60 16.90
C THR A 55 -0.66 -2.97 17.00
N ALA A 56 -0.22 -3.95 16.20
CA ALA A 56 1.16 -4.42 16.15
C ALA A 56 1.89 -3.85 14.93
N LYS A 57 3.22 -3.92 14.95
CA LYS A 57 4.06 -3.59 13.79
C LYS A 57 3.62 -4.37 12.53
N PRO A 58 3.81 -3.85 11.32
CA PRO A 58 4.52 -2.60 10.99
C PRO A 58 3.64 -1.36 11.16
N ASP A 59 4.29 -0.20 11.24
CA ASP A 59 3.60 1.08 11.37
C ASP A 59 2.97 1.52 10.04
N THR A 60 1.87 2.27 10.11
CA THR A 60 1.13 2.72 8.91
C THR A 60 1.98 3.58 7.97
N ASP A 61 2.82 4.45 8.51
CA ASP A 61 3.68 5.31 7.71
C ASP A 61 4.70 4.51 6.88
N ASN A 62 5.28 3.45 7.44
CA ASN A 62 6.21 2.57 6.73
C ASN A 62 5.50 1.80 5.62
N LEU A 63 4.31 1.28 5.89
CA LEU A 63 3.50 0.57 4.90
C LEU A 63 3.13 1.48 3.74
N GLU A 64 2.66 2.68 4.04
CA GLU A 64 2.24 3.64 3.01
C GLU A 64 3.40 4.15 2.17
N LYS A 65 4.55 4.38 2.78
CA LYS A 65 5.75 4.77 2.04
C LYS A 65 6.11 3.72 0.99
N ALA A 66 6.17 2.45 1.40
CA ALA A 66 6.50 1.36 0.49
C ALA A 66 5.46 1.24 -0.64
N LEU A 67 4.17 1.36 -0.30
CA LEU A 67 3.08 1.28 -1.27
C LEU A 67 3.14 2.44 -2.28
N LYS A 68 3.24 3.68 -1.80
CA LYS A 68 3.27 4.85 -2.67
C LYS A 68 4.50 4.87 -3.58
N ASP A 69 5.64 4.45 -3.07
CA ASP A 69 6.86 4.32 -3.88
C ASP A 69 6.64 3.34 -5.04
N GLU A 70 6.01 2.20 -4.78
CA GLU A 70 5.75 1.21 -5.82
C GLU A 70 4.68 1.68 -6.80
N MET A 71 3.62 2.32 -6.31
CA MET A 71 2.57 2.89 -7.16
C MET A 71 3.13 3.98 -8.07
N THR A 72 4.08 4.77 -7.59
CA THR A 72 4.77 5.77 -8.39
C THR A 72 5.60 5.12 -9.49
N ARG A 73 6.34 4.05 -9.18
CA ARG A 73 7.09 3.28 -10.18
C ARG A 73 6.20 2.68 -11.25
N LEU A 74 4.99 2.27 -10.87
CA LEU A 74 4.01 1.67 -11.78
C LEU A 74 3.15 2.71 -12.51
N HIS A 75 3.44 3.99 -12.31
CA HIS A 75 2.76 5.11 -12.99
C HIS A 75 1.25 5.20 -12.72
N PHE A 76 0.83 4.95 -11.49
CA PHE A 76 -0.55 5.26 -11.07
C PHE A 76 -0.82 6.77 -11.12
N TRP A 77 0.21 7.54 -10.83
CA TRP A 77 0.25 9.01 -10.91
C TRP A 77 1.63 9.45 -11.37
N ALA A 78 1.79 10.73 -11.63
CA ALA A 78 3.09 11.26 -12.05
C ALA A 78 4.06 11.44 -10.88
N ASP A 79 3.53 11.81 -9.69
CA ASP A 79 4.33 12.09 -8.50
C ASP A 79 3.47 11.80 -7.26
N ASP A 80 4.03 11.13 -6.25
CA ASP A 80 3.32 10.83 -5.01
C ASP A 80 2.93 12.09 -4.20
N ALA A 81 3.54 13.23 -4.51
CA ALA A 81 3.13 14.52 -3.97
C ALA A 81 1.69 14.90 -4.34
N GLN A 82 1.13 14.26 -5.37
CA GLN A 82 -0.27 14.45 -5.77
C GLN A 82 -1.27 13.85 -4.78
N VAL A 83 -0.82 12.92 -3.91
CA VAL A 83 -1.67 12.33 -2.89
C VAL A 83 -1.90 13.35 -1.78
N CYS A 84 -3.07 13.98 -1.81
CA CYS A 84 -3.45 15.05 -0.91
C CYS A 84 -4.34 14.56 0.24
N SER A 85 -4.99 13.41 0.07
CA SER A 85 -5.87 12.80 1.06
C SER A 85 -5.54 11.33 1.17
N GLU A 86 -5.36 10.87 2.40
CA GLU A 86 -4.89 9.51 2.66
C GLU A 86 -5.65 8.90 3.83
N ILE A 87 -6.17 7.69 3.64
CA ILE A 87 -6.75 6.88 4.72
C ILE A 87 -6.00 5.56 4.74
N VAL A 88 -5.37 5.25 5.86
CA VAL A 88 -4.56 4.04 6.04
C VAL A 88 -5.05 3.30 7.27
N GLU A 89 -5.44 2.05 7.08
CA GLU A 89 -5.99 1.23 8.16
C GLU A 89 -5.31 -0.14 8.17
N LYS A 90 -5.13 -0.71 9.36
CA LYS A 90 -4.58 -2.04 9.56
C LYS A 90 -5.56 -2.91 10.31
N PHE A 91 -5.79 -4.12 9.79
CA PHE A 91 -6.72 -5.07 10.38
C PHE A 91 -6.11 -6.46 10.50
N TRP A 92 -6.58 -7.21 11.49
CA TRP A 92 -6.50 -8.67 11.48
C TRP A 92 -7.69 -9.16 10.66
N SER A 93 -7.44 -9.82 9.54
CA SER A 93 -8.54 -10.19 8.66
C SER A 93 -8.21 -11.40 7.80
N ASP A 94 -9.15 -12.32 7.70
CA ASP A 94 -9.11 -13.41 6.74
C ASP A 94 -10.28 -13.25 5.76
N PRO A 95 -10.01 -13.25 4.45
CA PRO A 95 -8.70 -13.39 3.83
C PRO A 95 -7.80 -12.18 4.06
N CYS A 96 -6.48 -12.44 4.08
CA CYS A 96 -5.49 -11.37 4.17
C CYS A 96 -5.21 -10.75 2.80
N GLY A 97 -4.65 -9.54 2.80
CA GLY A 97 -4.30 -8.85 1.57
C GLY A 97 -4.29 -7.33 1.76
N VAL A 98 -4.19 -6.62 0.65
CA VAL A 98 -4.20 -5.15 0.64
C VAL A 98 -5.32 -4.67 -0.27
N PHE A 99 -6.25 -3.90 0.29
CA PHE A 99 -7.29 -3.23 -0.48
C PHE A 99 -6.81 -1.80 -0.76
N VAL A 100 -6.81 -1.41 -2.04
CA VAL A 100 -6.36 -0.09 -2.48
C VAL A 100 -7.44 0.56 -3.34
N ARG A 101 -7.76 1.81 -3.02
CA ARG A 101 -8.66 2.63 -3.83
C ARG A 101 -8.00 3.96 -4.14
N VAL A 102 -7.94 4.31 -5.41
CA VAL A 102 -7.35 5.55 -5.91
C VAL A 102 -8.46 6.39 -6.54
N GLU A 103 -8.60 7.62 -6.08
CA GLU A 103 -9.60 8.56 -6.62
C GLU A 103 -8.91 9.84 -7.07
N GLU A 104 -9.19 10.28 -8.29
CA GLU A 104 -8.86 11.63 -8.74
C GLU A 104 -9.91 12.59 -8.18
N LEU A 105 -9.47 13.63 -7.48
CA LEU A 105 -10.35 14.59 -6.83
C LEU A 105 -10.72 15.75 -7.75
#